data_d5d388467c0e37cdc5ca4a45fc13d7b1
#
_entry.id   d5d388467c0e37cdc5ca4a45fc13d7b1
#
_cell.length_a   1.000
_cell.length_b   1.000
_cell.length_c   1.000
_cell.angle_alpha   90.00
_cell.angle_beta   90.00
_cell.angle_gamma   90.00
#
_symmetry.space_group_name_H-M   'P 1'
#
loop_
_entity.id
_entity.type
_entity.pdbx_description
1 polymer ?
#
loop_
_entity_poly.entity_id
_entity_poly.type
_entity_poly.pdbx_seq_one_letter_code
_entity_poly.pdbx_strand_id
1 'polypeptide(L)'
;MALRPARLDDSKAVAKIWYDGWRDGHLGHVPDDLIAARTQESFVLRASQRVSDTVVAIVDDAVTGFVMVVDDEVEQVYVSTHHRGTGVAAVLLAEAERRVVVNGHERAWLAVVAGNARARRFYERNGWTDEGVFDYPAYSAAGPVPVPSHRYVKRVAEHPFAPPSPDSGCCAT
;
A
#
# COMPACT_ATOMS: atom_id res chain seq x y z
N MET A 1 17.60 4.80 -9.80
CA MET A 1 16.43 4.88 -8.92
C MET A 1 16.88 4.68 -7.48
N ALA A 2 16.44 5.54 -6.56
CA ALA A 2 16.70 5.43 -5.13
C ALA A 2 15.38 5.49 -4.35
N LEU A 3 15.33 4.83 -3.18
CA LEU A 3 14.24 4.97 -2.21
C LEU A 3 14.73 5.77 -1.01
N ARG A 4 13.88 6.61 -0.46
CA ARG A 4 14.13 7.29 0.81
C ARG A 4 12.83 7.64 1.54
N PRO A 5 12.87 7.87 2.86
CA PRO A 5 11.76 8.48 3.58
C PRO A 5 11.34 9.80 2.91
N ALA A 6 10.04 10.07 2.89
CA ALA A 6 9.53 11.33 2.38
C ALA A 6 9.94 12.50 3.28
N ARG A 7 10.00 13.69 2.71
CA ARG A 7 10.19 14.96 3.37
C ARG A 7 8.97 15.84 3.14
N LEU A 8 8.79 16.86 3.94
CA LEU A 8 7.64 17.76 3.78
C LEU A 8 7.62 18.42 2.37
N ASP A 9 8.78 18.71 1.81
CA ASP A 9 8.92 19.28 0.47
C ASP A 9 8.45 18.34 -0.64
N ASP A 10 8.40 17.02 -0.40
CA ASP A 10 7.89 16.05 -1.35
C ASP A 10 6.35 16.04 -1.44
N SER A 11 5.67 16.63 -0.45
CA SER A 11 4.20 16.53 -0.31
C SER A 11 3.43 16.94 -1.56
N LYS A 12 3.90 17.97 -2.28
CA LYS A 12 3.25 18.39 -3.53
C LYS A 12 3.38 17.35 -4.64
N ALA A 13 4.57 16.75 -4.79
CA ALA A 13 4.81 15.71 -5.79
C ALA A 13 4.04 14.43 -5.45
N VAL A 14 4.08 14.01 -4.17
CA VAL A 14 3.30 12.87 -3.66
C VAL A 14 1.81 13.11 -3.89
N ALA A 15 1.28 14.28 -3.52
CA ALA A 15 -0.13 14.63 -3.70
C ALA A 15 -0.56 14.56 -5.17
N LYS A 16 0.26 15.06 -6.08
CA LYS A 16 -0.04 15.01 -7.52
C LYS A 16 -0.11 13.56 -8.03
N ILE A 17 0.89 12.74 -7.71
CA ILE A 17 0.92 11.33 -8.10
C ILE A 17 -0.27 10.58 -7.50
N TRP A 18 -0.61 10.88 -6.24
CA TRP A 18 -1.73 10.26 -5.54
C TRP A 18 -3.06 10.64 -6.17
N TYR A 19 -3.29 11.93 -6.41
CA TYR A 19 -4.51 12.43 -7.04
C TYR A 19 -4.74 11.79 -8.42
N ASP A 20 -3.72 11.83 -9.29
CA ASP A 20 -3.80 11.28 -10.64
C ASP A 20 -4.07 9.75 -10.59
N GLY A 21 -3.31 9.03 -9.77
CA GLY A 21 -3.43 7.59 -9.63
C GLY A 21 -4.72 7.14 -8.96
N TRP A 22 -5.21 7.92 -7.98
CA TRP A 22 -6.48 7.64 -7.33
C TRP A 22 -7.65 7.76 -8.32
N ARG A 23 -7.68 8.82 -9.10
CA ARG A 23 -8.70 9.00 -10.14
C ARG A 23 -8.68 7.86 -11.14
N ASP A 24 -7.52 7.46 -11.63
CA ASP A 24 -7.38 6.35 -12.58
C ASP A 24 -7.92 5.01 -12.04
N GLY A 25 -7.79 4.77 -10.75
CA GLY A 25 -8.16 3.50 -10.12
C GLY A 25 -9.56 3.46 -9.53
N HIS A 26 -10.17 4.62 -9.22
CA HIS A 26 -11.39 4.70 -8.42
C HIS A 26 -12.59 5.31 -9.16
N LEU A 27 -12.39 6.17 -10.16
CA LEU A 27 -13.51 6.76 -10.90
C LEU A 27 -14.38 5.67 -11.51
N GLY A 28 -15.71 5.78 -11.29
CA GLY A 28 -16.68 4.79 -11.70
C GLY A 28 -16.82 3.57 -10.80
N HIS A 29 -16.04 3.51 -9.68
CA HIS A 29 -16.02 2.37 -8.76
C HIS A 29 -16.22 2.76 -7.30
N VAL A 30 -16.40 4.04 -7.00
CA VAL A 30 -16.63 4.58 -5.66
C VAL A 30 -17.79 5.56 -5.66
N PRO A 31 -18.46 5.81 -4.50
CA PRO A 31 -19.55 6.77 -4.39
C PRO A 31 -19.14 8.20 -4.77
N ASP A 32 -20.09 8.96 -5.35
CA ASP A 32 -19.88 10.34 -5.80
C ASP A 32 -19.46 11.28 -4.66
N ASP A 33 -19.99 11.09 -3.45
CA ASP A 33 -19.60 11.86 -2.27
C ASP A 33 -18.10 11.70 -1.95
N LEU A 34 -17.55 10.50 -2.14
CA LEU A 34 -16.13 10.27 -1.96
C LEU A 34 -15.32 10.95 -3.06
N ILE A 35 -15.80 10.93 -4.30
CA ILE A 35 -15.15 11.63 -5.43
C ILE A 35 -15.11 13.13 -5.14
N ALA A 36 -16.22 13.73 -4.70
CA ALA A 36 -16.31 15.14 -4.34
C ALA A 36 -15.35 15.53 -3.20
N ALA A 37 -15.15 14.64 -2.22
CA ALA A 37 -14.23 14.86 -1.11
C ALA A 37 -12.73 14.73 -1.48
N ARG A 38 -12.41 14.14 -2.64
CA ARG A 38 -11.04 13.87 -3.10
C ARG A 38 -10.56 14.96 -4.07
N THR A 39 -10.50 16.21 -3.59
CA THR A 39 -9.95 17.34 -4.36
C THR A 39 -8.42 17.33 -4.34
N GLN A 40 -7.78 18.09 -5.25
CA GLN A 40 -6.30 18.22 -5.25
C GLN A 40 -5.78 18.74 -3.92
N GLU A 41 -6.45 19.73 -3.34
CA GLU A 41 -6.11 20.30 -2.03
C GLU A 41 -6.18 19.27 -0.91
N SER A 42 -7.19 18.39 -0.94
CA SER A 42 -7.31 17.31 0.04
C SER A 42 -6.14 16.35 -0.02
N PHE A 43 -5.61 16.06 -1.21
CA PHE A 43 -4.42 15.21 -1.35
C PHE A 43 -3.14 15.91 -0.88
N VAL A 44 -3.00 17.24 -1.09
CA VAL A 44 -1.86 18.01 -0.57
C VAL A 44 -1.84 17.98 0.95
N LEU A 45 -2.98 18.22 1.59
CA LEU A 45 -3.10 18.15 3.04
C LEU A 45 -2.79 16.75 3.57
N ARG A 46 -3.38 15.71 2.98
CA ARG A 46 -3.15 14.32 3.39
C ARG A 46 -1.69 13.89 3.20
N ALA A 47 -1.06 14.26 2.09
CA ALA A 47 0.34 13.96 1.85
C ALA A 47 1.26 14.61 2.89
N SER A 48 1.00 15.86 3.27
CA SER A 48 1.77 16.56 4.30
C SER A 48 1.60 15.95 5.70
N GLN A 49 0.41 15.45 6.02
CA GLN A 49 0.11 14.80 7.31
C GLN A 49 0.71 13.40 7.42
N ARG A 50 1.03 12.75 6.29
CA ARG A 50 1.46 11.35 6.23
C ARG A 50 2.93 11.17 5.82
N VAL A 51 3.75 12.23 5.96
CA VAL A 51 5.17 12.21 5.60
C VAL A 51 5.93 11.10 6.34
N SER A 52 5.65 10.88 7.63
CA SER A 52 6.30 9.84 8.45
C SER A 52 6.05 8.42 7.95
N ASP A 53 4.88 8.18 7.35
CA ASP A 53 4.46 6.85 6.88
C ASP A 53 4.89 6.59 5.44
N THR A 54 5.47 7.60 4.78
CA THR A 54 5.72 7.62 3.34
C THR A 54 7.17 7.36 2.99
N VAL A 55 7.39 6.49 1.99
CA VAL A 55 8.65 6.37 1.24
C VAL A 55 8.41 6.80 -0.19
N VAL A 56 9.35 7.55 -0.73
CA VAL A 56 9.34 8.00 -2.13
C VAL A 56 10.41 7.29 -2.96
N ALA A 57 10.06 7.01 -4.22
CA ALA A 57 11.01 6.60 -5.25
C ALA A 57 11.49 7.81 -6.04
N ILE A 58 12.80 7.94 -6.19
CA ILE A 58 13.48 9.03 -6.89
C ILE A 58 14.15 8.48 -8.14
N VAL A 59 13.84 9.07 -9.29
CA VAL A 59 14.52 8.85 -10.57
C VAL A 59 14.83 10.23 -11.15
N ASP A 60 16.05 10.46 -11.59
CA ASP A 60 16.52 11.74 -12.15
C ASP A 60 16.14 12.93 -11.28
N ASP A 61 16.43 12.81 -9.97
CA ASP A 61 16.15 13.80 -8.91
C ASP A 61 14.66 14.16 -8.70
N ALA A 62 13.74 13.45 -9.38
CA ALA A 62 12.30 13.65 -9.25
C ALA A 62 11.61 12.52 -8.48
N VAL A 63 10.57 12.85 -7.71
CA VAL A 63 9.66 11.87 -7.11
C VAL A 63 8.83 11.23 -8.20
N THR A 64 8.96 9.91 -8.39
CA THR A 64 8.28 9.16 -9.44
C THR A 64 7.22 8.19 -8.94
N GLY A 65 7.21 7.95 -7.65
CA GLY A 65 6.22 7.12 -6.97
C GLY A 65 6.39 7.16 -5.46
N PHE A 66 5.44 6.60 -4.76
CA PHE A 66 5.50 6.51 -3.29
C PHE A 66 4.72 5.31 -2.78
N VAL A 67 5.02 4.93 -1.54
CA VAL A 67 4.28 3.96 -0.75
C VAL A 67 4.01 4.54 0.64
N MET A 68 2.84 4.25 1.21
CA MET A 68 2.48 4.54 2.61
C MET A 68 2.18 3.23 3.34
N VAL A 69 2.80 3.05 4.50
CA VAL A 69 2.62 1.86 5.35
C VAL A 69 2.29 2.29 6.76
N VAL A 70 1.24 1.71 7.32
CA VAL A 70 0.82 1.88 8.72
C VAL A 70 0.65 0.50 9.33
N ASP A 71 1.41 0.22 10.36
CA ASP A 71 1.46 -1.09 11.00
C ASP A 71 1.69 -2.23 9.99
N ASP A 72 0.69 -3.04 9.71
CA ASP A 72 0.69 -4.13 8.75
C ASP A 72 -0.03 -3.80 7.43
N GLU A 73 -0.63 -2.60 7.33
CA GLU A 73 -1.35 -2.16 6.14
C GLU A 73 -0.45 -1.40 5.17
N VAL A 74 -0.43 -1.84 3.91
CA VAL A 74 0.09 -1.07 2.77
C VAL A 74 -1.05 -0.22 2.22
N GLU A 75 -1.23 0.97 2.82
CA GLU A 75 -2.38 1.82 2.50
C GLU A 75 -2.36 2.39 1.09
N GLN A 76 -1.17 2.80 0.62
CA GLN A 76 -1.06 3.45 -0.68
C GLN A 76 0.19 2.98 -1.43
N VAL A 77 0.04 2.66 -2.71
CA VAL A 77 1.14 2.45 -3.66
C VAL A 77 0.78 3.13 -4.96
N TYR A 78 1.49 4.20 -5.30
CA TYR A 78 1.24 4.93 -6.54
C TYR A 78 2.55 5.27 -7.26
N VAL A 79 2.47 5.22 -8.59
CA VAL A 79 3.57 5.58 -9.49
C VAL A 79 3.04 6.56 -10.52
N SER A 80 3.83 7.59 -10.83
CA SER A 80 3.48 8.58 -11.86
C SER A 80 3.22 7.88 -13.20
N THR A 81 2.32 8.43 -13.99
CA THR A 81 1.91 7.83 -15.28
C THR A 81 3.10 7.56 -16.21
N HIS A 82 4.09 8.46 -16.21
CA HIS A 82 5.29 8.36 -17.06
C HIS A 82 6.27 7.25 -16.63
N HIS A 83 6.15 6.74 -15.40
CA HIS A 83 7.03 5.70 -14.86
C HIS A 83 6.32 4.35 -14.66
N ARG A 84 5.10 4.21 -15.17
CA ARG A 84 4.39 2.93 -15.16
C ARG A 84 5.09 1.92 -16.10
N GLY A 85 5.16 0.68 -15.67
CA GLY A 85 5.83 -0.39 -16.44
C GLY A 85 7.36 -0.38 -16.33
N THR A 86 7.97 0.54 -15.60
CA THR A 86 9.44 0.64 -15.44
C THR A 86 9.99 -0.10 -14.21
N GLY A 87 9.14 -0.83 -13.46
CA GLY A 87 9.55 -1.56 -12.26
C GLY A 87 9.45 -0.76 -10.95
N VAL A 88 9.21 0.55 -10.99
CA VAL A 88 9.12 1.41 -9.79
C VAL A 88 8.08 0.89 -8.79
N ALA A 89 6.90 0.46 -9.27
CA ALA A 89 5.86 -0.06 -8.40
C ALA A 89 6.28 -1.32 -7.64
N ALA A 90 7.00 -2.24 -8.29
CA ALA A 90 7.48 -3.47 -7.65
C ALA A 90 8.53 -3.18 -6.57
N VAL A 91 9.43 -2.22 -6.82
CA VAL A 91 10.43 -1.80 -5.83
C VAL A 91 9.79 -1.11 -4.62
N LEU A 92 8.79 -0.25 -4.85
CA LEU A 92 8.02 0.37 -3.76
C LEU A 92 7.25 -0.67 -2.95
N LEU A 93 6.65 -1.67 -3.62
CA LEU A 93 5.93 -2.75 -2.94
C LEU A 93 6.86 -3.60 -2.06
N ALA A 94 8.06 -3.93 -2.57
CA ALA A 94 9.07 -4.66 -1.78
C ALA A 94 9.53 -3.84 -0.55
N GLU A 95 9.66 -2.53 -0.68
CA GLU A 95 9.96 -1.65 0.47
C GLU A 95 8.79 -1.61 1.47
N ALA A 96 7.54 -1.64 0.99
CA ALA A 96 6.37 -1.74 1.88
C ALA A 96 6.40 -3.04 2.68
N GLU A 97 6.64 -4.16 2.03
CA GLU A 97 6.76 -5.48 2.67
C GLU A 97 7.87 -5.47 3.74
N ARG A 98 9.03 -4.91 3.41
CA ARG A 98 10.14 -4.75 4.36
C ARG A 98 9.74 -3.89 5.57
N ARG A 99 8.99 -2.80 5.38
CA ARG A 99 8.52 -1.94 6.46
C ARG A 99 7.54 -2.65 7.39
N VAL A 100 6.62 -3.43 6.85
CA VAL A 100 5.70 -4.25 7.64
C VAL A 100 6.48 -5.20 8.57
N VAL A 101 7.57 -5.82 8.06
CA VAL A 101 8.45 -6.65 8.89
C VAL A 101 9.14 -5.82 9.99
N VAL A 102 9.66 -4.65 9.65
CA VAL A 102 10.30 -3.74 10.62
C VAL A 102 9.31 -3.27 11.71
N ASN A 103 8.04 -3.11 11.36
CA ASN A 103 6.95 -2.80 12.30
C ASN A 103 6.57 -4.01 13.20
N GLY A 104 7.18 -5.18 12.99
CA GLY A 104 6.97 -6.37 13.83
C GLY A 104 5.87 -7.32 13.34
N HIS A 105 5.42 -7.19 12.11
CA HIS A 105 4.36 -8.01 11.54
C HIS A 105 4.88 -9.06 10.55
N GLU A 106 4.28 -10.25 10.55
CA GLU A 106 4.64 -11.35 9.63
C GLU A 106 3.80 -11.35 8.35
N ARG A 107 2.67 -10.65 8.38
CA ARG A 107 1.73 -10.55 7.25
C ARG A 107 1.48 -9.09 6.95
N ALA A 108 1.48 -8.77 5.66
CA ALA A 108 1.01 -7.49 5.14
C ALA A 108 -0.37 -7.66 4.51
N TRP A 109 -1.17 -6.60 4.54
CA TRP A 109 -2.42 -6.55 3.81
C TRP A 109 -2.61 -5.21 3.11
N LEU A 110 -3.49 -5.19 2.12
CA LEU A 110 -3.92 -3.98 1.42
C LEU A 110 -5.33 -4.14 0.86
N ALA A 111 -5.97 -3.01 0.56
CA ALA A 111 -7.27 -2.96 -0.07
C ALA A 111 -7.16 -2.47 -1.52
N VAL A 112 -7.86 -3.15 -2.43
CA VAL A 112 -7.96 -2.73 -3.82
C VAL A 112 -9.44 -2.61 -4.17
N VAL A 113 -9.87 -1.41 -4.62
CA VAL A 113 -11.25 -1.23 -5.08
C VAL A 113 -11.62 -2.26 -6.15
N ALA A 114 -12.79 -2.88 -6.03
CA ALA A 114 -13.16 -4.08 -6.78
C ALA A 114 -13.00 -3.92 -8.31
N GLY A 115 -13.28 -2.73 -8.84
CA GLY A 115 -13.18 -2.43 -10.28
C GLY A 115 -11.76 -2.22 -10.80
N ASN A 116 -10.74 -2.08 -9.93
CA ASN A 116 -9.36 -1.83 -10.37
C ASN A 116 -8.63 -3.13 -10.76
N ALA A 117 -9.04 -3.74 -11.87
CA ALA A 117 -8.46 -4.99 -12.36
C ALA A 117 -6.94 -4.90 -12.65
N ARG A 118 -6.42 -3.71 -12.98
CA ARG A 118 -4.99 -3.49 -13.21
C ARG A 118 -4.19 -3.68 -11.92
N ALA A 119 -4.61 -3.04 -10.84
CA ALA A 119 -3.97 -3.17 -9.54
C ALA A 119 -4.07 -4.60 -9.01
N ARG A 120 -5.23 -5.24 -9.12
CA ARG A 120 -5.43 -6.63 -8.71
C ARG A 120 -4.42 -7.56 -9.37
N ARG A 121 -4.30 -7.52 -10.71
CA ARG A 121 -3.30 -8.31 -11.44
C ARG A 121 -1.85 -7.97 -11.08
N PHE A 122 -1.56 -6.72 -10.70
CA PHE A 122 -0.24 -6.32 -10.24
C PHE A 122 0.10 -7.01 -8.91
N TYR A 123 -0.79 -6.97 -7.93
CA TYR A 123 -0.55 -7.61 -6.63
C TYR A 123 -0.45 -9.13 -6.74
N GLU A 124 -1.33 -9.78 -7.50
CA GLU A 124 -1.28 -11.23 -7.77
C GLU A 124 0.08 -11.66 -8.36
N ARG A 125 0.59 -10.91 -9.35
CA ARG A 125 1.92 -11.17 -9.94
C ARG A 125 3.08 -10.98 -8.97
N ASN A 126 2.88 -10.20 -7.90
CA ASN A 126 3.88 -9.99 -6.85
C ASN A 126 3.66 -10.91 -5.63
N GLY A 127 2.88 -11.97 -5.77
CA GLY A 127 2.69 -13.01 -4.75
C GLY A 127 1.71 -12.65 -3.64
N TRP A 128 0.83 -11.67 -3.87
CA TRP A 128 -0.26 -11.34 -2.97
C TRP A 128 -1.50 -12.17 -3.30
N THR A 129 -2.20 -12.63 -2.27
CA THR A 129 -3.40 -13.48 -2.38
C THR A 129 -4.65 -12.68 -2.08
N ASP A 130 -5.66 -12.80 -2.93
CA ASP A 130 -6.99 -12.22 -2.73
C ASP A 130 -7.77 -13.03 -1.69
N GLU A 131 -8.15 -12.43 -0.56
CA GLU A 131 -8.99 -13.05 0.48
C GLU A 131 -10.48 -12.71 0.31
N GLY A 132 -10.85 -12.01 -0.74
CA GLY A 132 -12.24 -11.70 -1.06
C GLY A 132 -12.64 -10.25 -0.82
N VAL A 133 -13.92 -10.00 -1.01
CA VAL A 133 -14.50 -8.66 -0.94
C VAL A 133 -14.86 -8.30 0.50
N PHE A 134 -14.59 -7.05 0.86
CA PHE A 134 -15.01 -6.43 2.12
C PHE A 134 -15.27 -4.94 1.90
N ASP A 135 -15.95 -4.30 2.84
CA ASP A 135 -16.16 -2.86 2.82
C ASP A 135 -14.98 -2.13 3.48
N TYR A 136 -14.13 -1.49 2.68
CA TYR A 136 -13.04 -0.67 3.19
C TYR A 136 -13.57 0.69 3.65
N PRO A 137 -13.29 1.13 4.89
CA PRO A 137 -13.75 2.42 5.41
C PRO A 137 -12.89 3.56 4.83
N ALA A 138 -13.31 4.13 3.70
CA ALA A 138 -12.64 5.30 3.13
C ALA A 138 -13.08 6.57 3.87
N TYR A 139 -12.13 7.29 4.47
CA TYR A 139 -12.46 8.47 5.26
C TYR A 139 -12.82 9.68 4.39
N SER A 140 -13.93 10.34 4.72
CA SER A 140 -14.36 11.63 4.21
C SER A 140 -14.57 12.62 5.37
N ALA A 141 -14.81 13.90 5.06
CA ALA A 141 -15.13 14.91 6.08
C ALA A 141 -16.42 14.59 6.86
N ALA A 142 -17.35 13.84 6.26
CA ALA A 142 -18.60 13.40 6.86
C ALA A 142 -18.48 12.07 7.64
N GLY A 143 -17.28 11.47 7.70
CA GLY A 143 -17.02 10.18 8.33
C GLY A 143 -16.61 9.09 7.32
N PRO A 144 -16.51 7.83 7.77
CA PRO A 144 -16.10 6.72 6.92
C PRO A 144 -17.21 6.39 5.91
N VAL A 145 -16.80 6.23 4.65
CA VAL A 145 -17.64 5.76 3.55
C VAL A 145 -17.22 4.34 3.19
N PRO A 146 -18.13 3.34 3.23
CA PRO A 146 -17.80 1.98 2.85
C PRO A 146 -17.53 1.90 1.35
N VAL A 147 -16.38 1.33 0.97
CA VAL A 147 -16.00 1.11 -0.42
C VAL A 147 -15.76 -0.37 -0.65
N PRO A 148 -16.54 -1.05 -1.52
CA PRO A 148 -16.31 -2.45 -1.85
C PRO A 148 -14.92 -2.65 -2.43
N SER A 149 -14.10 -3.40 -1.73
CA SER A 149 -12.69 -3.62 -2.04
C SER A 149 -12.33 -5.10 -1.86
N HIS A 150 -11.31 -5.56 -2.59
CA HIS A 150 -10.69 -6.85 -2.34
C HIS A 150 -9.57 -6.70 -1.33
N ARG A 151 -9.54 -7.58 -0.34
CA ARG A 151 -8.44 -7.67 0.62
C ARG A 151 -7.36 -8.57 0.05
N TYR A 152 -6.20 -8.01 -0.19
CA TYR A 152 -5.01 -8.77 -0.57
C TYR A 152 -4.08 -8.90 0.63
N VAL A 153 -3.49 -10.10 0.77
CA VAL A 153 -2.56 -10.40 1.86
C VAL A 153 -1.31 -11.08 1.33
N LYS A 154 -0.20 -10.89 2.04
CA LYS A 154 1.05 -11.58 1.76
C LYS A 154 1.79 -11.86 3.08
N ARG A 155 2.35 -13.06 3.21
CA ARG A 155 3.32 -13.37 4.25
C ARG A 155 4.65 -12.73 3.87
N VAL A 156 5.17 -11.83 4.72
CA VAL A 156 6.36 -11.00 4.43
C VAL A 156 7.58 -11.37 5.26
N ALA A 157 7.40 -12.15 6.34
CA ALA A 157 8.48 -12.76 7.12
C ALA A 157 8.28 -14.26 7.21
N GLU A 158 9.37 -15.02 7.16
CA GLU A 158 9.35 -16.41 7.58
C GLU A 158 9.33 -16.45 9.11
N HIS A 159 8.53 -17.35 9.68
CA HIS A 159 8.50 -17.57 11.13
C HIS A 159 9.92 -17.97 11.57
N PRO A 160 10.58 -17.25 12.49
CA PRO A 160 11.84 -17.77 13.03
C PRO A 160 11.52 -19.12 13.68
N PHE A 161 12.13 -20.15 13.12
CA PHE A 161 12.18 -21.53 13.51
C PHE A 161 11.49 -21.83 14.85
N ALA A 162 10.34 -22.51 14.82
CA ALA A 162 9.80 -23.17 16.01
C ALA A 162 10.88 -24.16 16.49
N PRO A 163 11.37 -24.10 17.75
CA PRO A 163 12.33 -25.08 18.24
C PRO A 163 11.71 -26.47 18.07
N PRO A 164 12.50 -27.49 17.68
CA PRO A 164 11.99 -28.85 17.59
C PRO A 164 11.37 -29.22 18.93
N SER A 165 10.15 -29.77 18.90
CA SER A 165 9.47 -30.28 20.07
C SER A 165 10.45 -31.21 20.80
N PRO A 166 10.60 -31.09 22.13
CA PRO A 166 11.45 -32.01 22.85
C PRO A 166 10.88 -33.42 22.65
N ASP A 167 11.66 -34.20 21.94
CA ASP A 167 11.39 -35.57 21.62
C ASP A 167 11.01 -36.33 22.90
N SER A 168 9.92 -37.04 22.86
CA SER A 168 9.47 -37.97 23.90
C SER A 168 10.52 -39.08 24.01
N GLY A 169 11.57 -38.77 24.76
CA GLY A 169 12.62 -39.73 25.10
C GLY A 169 12.02 -40.90 25.83
N CYS A 170 11.90 -41.97 25.10
CA CYS A 170 11.74 -43.34 25.45
C CYS A 170 12.19 -43.69 26.88
N CYS A 171 11.26 -44.09 27.73
CA CYS A 171 11.54 -45.01 28.82
C CYS A 171 11.75 -46.42 28.20
N ALA A 172 12.95 -46.91 28.34
CA ALA A 172 13.23 -48.33 28.21
C ALA A 172 13.84 -48.85 29.54
N THR A 173 13.10 -49.74 30.18
CA THR A 173 13.45 -50.76 31.19
C THR A 173 14.20 -50.27 32.42
#